data_0e4c59c10da80396329987dbac1199de
#
_entry.id   0e4c59c10da80396329987dbac1199de
#
_cell.length_a   1.000
_cell.length_b   1.000
_cell.length_c   1.000
_cell.angle_alpha   90.00
_cell.angle_beta   90.00
_cell.angle_gamma   90.00
#
_symmetry.space_group_name_H-M   'P 1'
#
loop_
_entity.id
_entity.type
_entity.pdbx_description
1 polymer ?
#
loop_
_entity_poly.entity_id
_entity_poly.type
_entity_poly.pdbx_seq_one_letter_code
_entity_poly.pdbx_strand_id
1 'polypeptide(L)'
;MKKNKYSGYRTSLRLILISLSLFAFCLPAVSQQPADYSSFKPGGEWLDTDGVHIDCHGGNIIFVDSLKTFFWYGEHRGEPRGASCYSSTDLYNWKKEGVVIEKGDIRVFERPKVVYDDSAGRYVMWFHYDGELDGRNYGIAEVGVAVSNKPTGPFVVQNHYRPNGHESRDIGMYIDPETKKAYIGYAADHVNRTIRMVELSGDYLSTTTNDVDIEAHCEGPGILKKNGTFYLLTSQCSGWTPNPGTYYTASAIMGPYTKQGSPFIGDAGNNSFNSQPCYIFKIPGYKDAYLYMGDRWNGGGRPESQYVFLPITITADGKMEIHWYNEWNLSFFTPEKRKSNR
;
A
#
# COMPACT_ATOMS: atom_id res chain seq x y z
N MET A 1 -86.70 48.73 -0.21
CA MET A 1 -87.13 47.60 0.60
C MET A 1 -87.28 46.39 -0.29
N LYS A 2 -86.27 45.62 -0.50
CA LYS A 2 -86.31 44.35 -1.26
C LYS A 2 -85.52 43.29 -0.52
N LYS A 3 -86.16 42.25 -0.10
CA LYS A 3 -85.57 41.02 0.46
C LYS A 3 -84.93 40.21 -0.68
N ASN A 4 -83.69 39.82 -0.53
CA ASN A 4 -83.07 38.80 -1.42
C ASN A 4 -82.85 37.56 -0.56
N LYS A 5 -83.44 36.43 -1.04
CA LYS A 5 -83.23 35.06 -0.59
C LYS A 5 -82.01 34.53 -1.30
N TYR A 6 -81.07 33.99 -0.59
CA TYR A 6 -80.04 33.12 -1.18
C TYR A 6 -80.23 31.67 -0.75
N SER A 7 -80.47 30.82 -1.75
CA SER A 7 -80.56 29.36 -1.69
C SER A 7 -79.15 28.77 -1.50
N GLY A 8 -78.97 27.92 -0.53
CA GLY A 8 -77.72 27.21 -0.30
C GLY A 8 -77.65 25.93 -1.11
N TYR A 9 -76.63 25.77 -1.90
CA TYR A 9 -76.24 24.50 -2.50
C TYR A 9 -75.23 23.80 -1.56
N ARG A 10 -75.60 22.61 -1.06
CA ARG A 10 -74.75 21.72 -0.34
C ARG A 10 -74.02 20.85 -1.40
N THR A 11 -72.76 21.09 -1.60
CA THR A 11 -71.91 20.19 -2.39
C THR A 11 -71.25 19.14 -1.49
N SER A 12 -71.66 17.88 -1.67
CA SER A 12 -71.11 16.75 -0.95
C SER A 12 -69.73 16.39 -1.58
N LEU A 13 -68.65 16.66 -0.85
CA LEU A 13 -67.32 16.21 -1.23
C LEU A 13 -67.16 14.73 -0.87
N ARG A 14 -67.13 13.84 -1.87
CA ARG A 14 -66.73 12.44 -1.67
C ARG A 14 -65.21 12.37 -1.68
N LEU A 15 -64.58 12.10 -0.54
CA LEU A 15 -63.19 11.73 -0.45
C LEU A 15 -63.02 10.32 -1.04
N ILE A 16 -62.30 10.23 -2.15
CA ILE A 16 -61.78 8.97 -2.69
C ILE A 16 -60.42 8.73 -2.02
N LEU A 17 -60.35 7.80 -1.06
CA LEU A 17 -59.12 7.28 -0.51
C LEU A 17 -58.50 6.33 -1.54
N ILE A 18 -57.45 6.78 -2.23
CA ILE A 18 -56.59 5.92 -3.04
C ILE A 18 -55.52 5.34 -2.11
N SER A 19 -55.68 4.07 -1.73
CA SER A 19 -54.66 3.32 -1.02
C SER A 19 -53.50 2.97 -1.99
N LEU A 20 -52.40 3.71 -1.90
CA LEU A 20 -51.14 3.34 -2.58
C LEU A 20 -50.52 2.17 -1.82
N SER A 21 -50.65 0.96 -2.35
CA SER A 21 -49.91 -0.21 -1.87
C SER A 21 -48.48 -0.08 -2.37
N LEU A 22 -47.55 0.30 -1.49
CA LEU A 22 -46.09 0.19 -1.77
C LEU A 22 -45.73 -1.30 -1.80
N PHE A 23 -45.61 -1.87 -3.00
CA PHE A 23 -44.91 -3.13 -3.17
C PHE A 23 -43.43 -2.84 -3.03
N ALA A 24 -42.83 -3.11 -1.88
CA ALA A 24 -41.40 -3.19 -1.70
C ALA A 24 -40.88 -4.40 -2.50
N PHE A 25 -40.33 -4.17 -3.66
CA PHE A 25 -39.55 -5.19 -4.37
C PHE A 25 -38.25 -5.40 -3.56
N CYS A 26 -38.24 -6.40 -2.72
CA CYS A 26 -36.98 -6.98 -2.22
C CYS A 26 -36.28 -7.63 -3.43
N LEU A 27 -35.37 -6.91 -4.07
CA LEU A 27 -34.39 -7.54 -4.97
C LEU A 27 -33.58 -8.50 -4.10
N PRO A 28 -33.42 -9.76 -4.50
CA PRO A 28 -32.51 -10.65 -3.80
C PRO A 28 -31.12 -10.03 -3.85
N ALA A 29 -30.48 -9.84 -2.70
CA ALA A 29 -29.08 -9.54 -2.63
C ALA A 29 -28.36 -10.68 -3.36
N VAL A 30 -27.78 -10.40 -4.51
CA VAL A 30 -26.89 -11.35 -5.18
C VAL A 30 -25.71 -11.53 -4.24
N SER A 31 -25.69 -12.61 -3.50
CA SER A 31 -24.51 -13.04 -2.74
C SER A 31 -23.41 -13.25 -3.79
N GLN A 32 -22.48 -12.31 -3.90
CA GLN A 32 -21.26 -12.54 -4.65
C GLN A 32 -20.59 -13.76 -4.01
N GLN A 33 -20.26 -14.75 -4.86
CA GLN A 33 -19.50 -15.92 -4.41
C GLN A 33 -18.15 -15.43 -3.90
N PRO A 34 -17.66 -15.95 -2.76
CA PRO A 34 -16.31 -15.64 -2.29
C PRO A 34 -15.31 -15.83 -3.43
N ALA A 35 -14.42 -14.87 -3.60
CA ALA A 35 -13.38 -14.97 -4.61
C ALA A 35 -12.40 -16.07 -4.16
N ASP A 36 -12.14 -17.05 -5.03
CA ASP A 36 -11.16 -18.13 -4.83
C ASP A 36 -10.09 -18.01 -5.92
N TYR A 37 -9.06 -17.23 -5.62
CA TYR A 37 -7.96 -16.98 -6.53
C TYR A 37 -6.85 -18.01 -6.35
N SER A 38 -6.27 -18.49 -7.44
CA SER A 38 -5.08 -19.38 -7.47
C SER A 38 -3.89 -18.75 -8.21
N SER A 39 -4.03 -17.47 -8.58
CA SER A 39 -3.07 -16.71 -9.40
C SER A 39 -3.21 -15.21 -9.16
N PHE A 40 -2.17 -14.47 -9.51
CA PHE A 40 -2.22 -13.01 -9.64
C PHE A 40 -2.69 -12.61 -11.04
N LYS A 41 -3.58 -11.62 -11.12
CA LYS A 41 -4.04 -10.97 -12.37
C LYS A 41 -3.69 -9.48 -12.29
N PRO A 42 -2.45 -9.09 -12.63
CA PRO A 42 -1.97 -7.73 -12.44
C PRO A 42 -2.86 -6.69 -13.12
N GLY A 43 -3.25 -5.66 -12.38
CA GLY A 43 -4.11 -4.58 -12.87
C GLY A 43 -5.57 -4.96 -13.07
N GLY A 44 -5.98 -6.17 -12.69
CA GLY A 44 -7.37 -6.60 -12.62
C GLY A 44 -8.03 -6.18 -11.31
N GLU A 45 -9.34 -6.36 -11.22
CA GLU A 45 -10.06 -6.25 -9.96
C GLU A 45 -9.61 -7.36 -9.01
N TRP A 46 -9.37 -6.99 -7.75
CA TRP A 46 -9.01 -7.95 -6.71
C TRP A 46 -9.95 -7.77 -5.52
N LEU A 47 -10.76 -8.80 -5.30
CA LEU A 47 -11.75 -8.83 -4.23
C LEU A 47 -11.17 -9.60 -3.03
N ASP A 48 -11.57 -9.20 -1.84
CA ASP A 48 -11.29 -9.97 -0.63
C ASP A 48 -12.20 -11.20 -0.52
N THR A 49 -12.03 -12.00 0.54
CA THR A 49 -12.82 -13.20 0.78
C THR A 49 -14.30 -12.95 0.99
N ASP A 50 -14.71 -11.71 1.25
CA ASP A 50 -16.10 -11.30 1.39
C ASP A 50 -16.67 -10.73 0.08
N GLY A 51 -15.87 -10.73 -1.01
CA GLY A 51 -16.26 -10.20 -2.30
C GLY A 51 -16.23 -8.67 -2.40
N VAL A 52 -15.49 -8.03 -1.51
CA VAL A 52 -15.32 -6.57 -1.50
C VAL A 52 -13.97 -6.20 -2.10
N HIS A 53 -13.92 -5.11 -2.87
CA HIS A 53 -12.67 -4.61 -3.43
C HIS A 53 -11.62 -4.34 -2.34
N ILE A 54 -10.39 -4.83 -2.54
CA ILE A 54 -9.29 -4.61 -1.60
C ILE A 54 -8.86 -3.15 -1.66
N ASP A 55 -8.91 -2.45 -0.52
CA ASP A 55 -8.45 -1.07 -0.35
C ASP A 55 -7.25 -1.05 0.60
N CYS A 56 -6.03 -1.22 0.04
CA CYS A 56 -4.78 -1.45 0.78
C CYS A 56 -3.57 -0.96 -0.02
N HIS A 57 -3.49 0.36 -0.27
CA HIS A 57 -2.55 0.95 -1.22
C HIS A 57 -1.23 1.37 -0.58
N GLY A 58 -0.18 1.51 -1.39
CA GLY A 58 1.10 2.10 -0.97
C GLY A 58 1.85 1.36 0.14
N GLY A 59 1.42 0.18 0.53
CA GLY A 59 1.83 -0.49 1.74
C GLY A 59 2.92 -1.55 1.60
N ASN A 60 2.93 -2.51 2.53
CA ASN A 60 3.81 -3.68 2.47
C ASN A 60 3.12 -4.96 2.98
N ILE A 61 3.72 -6.08 2.64
CA ILE A 61 3.37 -7.40 3.19
C ILE A 61 4.46 -7.81 4.18
N ILE A 62 4.05 -8.40 5.31
CA ILE A 62 4.93 -9.14 6.22
C ILE A 62 4.45 -10.59 6.33
N PHE A 63 5.36 -11.51 6.63
CA PHE A 63 5.02 -12.89 6.97
C PHE A 63 5.30 -13.13 8.44
N VAL A 64 4.29 -13.58 9.19
CA VAL A 64 4.42 -13.91 10.61
C VAL A 64 4.54 -15.43 10.71
N ASP A 65 5.77 -15.91 10.89
CA ASP A 65 6.08 -17.35 10.82
C ASP A 65 5.35 -18.17 11.89
N SER A 66 5.18 -17.64 13.09
CA SER A 66 4.44 -18.30 14.17
C SER A 66 2.95 -18.53 13.85
N LEU A 67 2.36 -17.66 12.99
CA LEU A 67 0.98 -17.74 12.55
C LEU A 67 0.85 -18.40 11.17
N LYS A 68 1.96 -18.60 10.45
CA LYS A 68 1.98 -19.05 9.03
C LYS A 68 1.09 -18.19 8.14
N THR A 69 1.05 -16.88 8.42
CA THR A 69 0.10 -15.95 7.80
C THR A 69 0.84 -14.71 7.29
N PHE A 70 0.47 -14.31 6.10
CA PHE A 70 0.84 -13.02 5.51
C PHE A 70 -0.13 -11.95 6.00
N PHE A 71 0.39 -10.78 6.33
CA PHE A 71 -0.40 -9.58 6.62
C PHE A 71 0.01 -8.49 5.65
N TRP A 72 -0.98 -7.98 4.92
CA TRP A 72 -0.81 -6.87 3.99
C TRP A 72 -1.40 -5.61 4.62
N TYR A 73 -0.56 -4.61 4.79
CA TYR A 73 -0.94 -3.29 5.29
C TYR A 73 -0.85 -2.28 4.15
N GLY A 74 -1.78 -1.35 4.11
CA GLY A 74 -1.78 -0.29 3.12
C GLY A 74 -2.75 0.82 3.48
N GLU A 75 -2.70 1.90 2.74
CA GLU A 75 -3.62 3.00 2.87
C GLU A 75 -5.06 2.53 2.64
N HIS A 76 -5.92 2.80 3.60
CA HIS A 76 -7.36 2.71 3.44
C HIS A 76 -7.88 4.06 2.95
N ARG A 77 -8.32 4.09 1.69
CA ARG A 77 -8.78 5.33 1.04
C ARG A 77 -10.28 5.54 1.10
N GLY A 78 -11.03 4.51 1.52
CA GLY A 78 -12.42 4.61 1.96
C GLY A 78 -12.54 5.33 3.30
N GLU A 79 -13.77 5.42 3.82
CA GLU A 79 -13.99 5.98 5.16
C GLU A 79 -14.20 4.87 6.22
N PRO A 80 -13.63 5.01 7.41
CA PRO A 80 -12.67 6.05 7.86
C PRO A 80 -11.29 5.86 7.21
N ARG A 81 -10.65 6.95 6.76
CA ARG A 81 -9.30 6.88 6.19
C ARG A 81 -8.27 6.49 7.23
N GLY A 82 -7.19 5.82 6.76
CA GLY A 82 -6.11 5.37 7.62
C GLY A 82 -5.32 4.24 6.98
N ALA A 83 -5.02 3.18 7.73
CA ALA A 83 -4.46 1.96 7.19
C ALA A 83 -5.40 0.78 7.39
N SER A 84 -5.60 0.00 6.34
CA SER A 84 -6.22 -1.33 6.41
C SER A 84 -5.19 -2.42 6.62
N CYS A 85 -5.66 -3.55 7.13
CA CYS A 85 -4.92 -4.79 7.21
C CYS A 85 -5.74 -5.92 6.61
N TYR A 86 -5.08 -6.74 5.81
CA TYR A 86 -5.63 -7.98 5.27
C TYR A 86 -4.71 -9.13 5.64
N SER A 87 -5.28 -10.32 5.84
CA SER A 87 -4.52 -11.55 6.11
C SER A 87 -4.73 -12.59 5.01
N SER A 88 -3.70 -13.39 4.74
CA SER A 88 -3.72 -14.47 3.75
C SER A 88 -2.77 -15.59 4.14
N THR A 89 -3.06 -16.83 3.71
CA THR A 89 -2.13 -17.97 3.82
C THR A 89 -1.46 -18.32 2.49
N ASP A 90 -1.89 -17.72 1.37
CA ASP A 90 -1.48 -18.08 0.01
C ASP A 90 -1.06 -16.91 -0.88
N LEU A 91 -1.20 -15.64 -0.41
CA LEU A 91 -0.96 -14.40 -1.14
C LEU A 91 -2.00 -14.06 -2.22
N TYR A 92 -3.00 -14.90 -2.45
CA TYR A 92 -4.03 -14.69 -3.46
C TYR A 92 -5.36 -14.29 -2.84
N ASN A 93 -5.74 -14.98 -1.75
CA ASN A 93 -7.02 -14.82 -1.08
C ASN A 93 -6.81 -14.05 0.22
N TRP A 94 -7.32 -12.83 0.26
CA TRP A 94 -7.10 -11.89 1.34
C TRP A 94 -8.39 -11.67 2.13
N LYS A 95 -8.34 -11.93 3.43
CA LYS A 95 -9.41 -11.62 4.36
C LYS A 95 -9.18 -10.24 4.95
N LYS A 96 -10.17 -9.36 4.90
CA LYS A 96 -10.09 -8.05 5.57
C LYS A 96 -10.11 -8.22 7.09
N GLU A 97 -9.07 -7.74 7.75
CA GLU A 97 -9.00 -7.74 9.23
C GLU A 97 -9.54 -6.41 9.82
N GLY A 98 -9.56 -5.35 9.02
CA GLY A 98 -10.17 -4.06 9.38
C GLY A 98 -9.28 -2.87 9.06
N VAL A 99 -9.74 -1.69 9.46
CA VAL A 99 -8.93 -0.46 9.52
C VAL A 99 -8.17 -0.51 10.85
N VAL A 100 -6.85 -0.66 10.79
CA VAL A 100 -5.99 -0.94 11.95
C VAL A 100 -5.42 0.31 12.60
N ILE A 101 -5.52 1.44 11.91
CA ILE A 101 -5.27 2.78 12.40
C ILE A 101 -6.15 3.74 11.59
N GLU A 102 -6.95 4.54 12.27
CA GLU A 102 -7.67 5.65 11.66
C GLU A 102 -6.79 6.89 11.69
N LYS A 103 -6.75 7.62 10.57
CA LYS A 103 -5.88 8.80 10.48
C LYS A 103 -6.26 9.93 11.45
N GLY A 104 -7.51 9.94 11.93
CA GLY A 104 -8.00 11.00 12.81
C GLY A 104 -7.80 12.39 12.19
N ASP A 105 -7.14 13.26 12.91
CA ASP A 105 -6.83 14.64 12.47
C ASP A 105 -5.62 14.75 11.53
N ILE A 106 -4.93 13.63 11.25
CA ILE A 106 -3.83 13.60 10.27
C ILE A 106 -4.41 13.90 8.90
N ARG A 107 -4.01 15.00 8.27
CA ARG A 107 -4.58 15.41 6.98
C ARG A 107 -4.18 14.46 5.86
N VAL A 108 -2.92 14.05 5.82
CA VAL A 108 -2.36 13.10 4.86
C VAL A 108 -1.72 11.95 5.63
N PHE A 109 -2.20 10.74 5.39
CA PHE A 109 -1.67 9.47 5.89
C PHE A 109 -1.42 8.57 4.69
N GLU A 110 -0.15 8.30 4.38
CA GLU A 110 0.23 7.56 3.17
C GLU A 110 1.36 6.57 3.44
N ARG A 111 1.51 5.58 2.56
CA ARG A 111 2.65 4.65 2.48
C ARG A 111 2.98 3.90 3.77
N PRO A 112 2.00 3.33 4.52
CA PRO A 112 2.32 2.59 5.74
C PRO A 112 3.23 1.40 5.45
N LYS A 113 4.24 1.20 6.31
CA LYS A 113 5.17 0.06 6.29
C LYS A 113 5.26 -0.52 7.68
N VAL A 114 4.98 -1.81 7.81
CA VAL A 114 5.00 -2.51 9.09
C VAL A 114 6.20 -3.44 9.19
N VAL A 115 6.85 -3.44 10.34
CA VAL A 115 7.89 -4.39 10.75
C VAL A 115 7.48 -5.04 12.07
N TYR A 116 7.84 -6.31 12.25
CA TYR A 116 7.68 -7.00 13.52
C TYR A 116 8.98 -6.92 14.30
N ASP A 117 8.91 -6.37 15.51
CA ASP A 117 9.99 -6.34 16.50
C ASP A 117 9.92 -7.62 17.35
N ASP A 118 10.70 -8.62 16.96
CA ASP A 118 10.78 -9.92 17.67
C ASP A 118 11.20 -9.76 19.13
N SER A 119 12.03 -8.73 19.43
CA SER A 119 12.59 -8.54 20.76
C SER A 119 11.56 -8.02 21.76
N ALA A 120 10.64 -7.20 21.30
CA ALA A 120 9.58 -6.60 22.10
C ALA A 120 8.21 -7.26 21.89
N GLY A 121 8.09 -8.18 20.90
CA GLY A 121 6.85 -8.85 20.57
C GLY A 121 5.77 -7.91 20.05
N ARG A 122 6.15 -6.88 19.31
CA ARG A 122 5.24 -5.84 18.83
C ARG A 122 5.40 -5.57 17.34
N TYR A 123 4.39 -4.96 16.75
CA TYR A 123 4.37 -4.46 15.36
C TYR A 123 4.60 -2.95 15.38
N VAL A 124 5.51 -2.48 14.54
CA VAL A 124 5.83 -1.05 14.39
C VAL A 124 5.45 -0.64 12.97
N MET A 125 4.58 0.36 12.86
CA MET A 125 4.16 0.94 11.58
C MET A 125 4.82 2.30 11.40
N TRP A 126 5.50 2.47 10.28
CA TRP A 126 6.02 3.73 9.78
C TRP A 126 5.13 4.20 8.63
N PHE A 127 4.86 5.50 8.54
CA PHE A 127 4.02 6.07 7.49
C PHE A 127 4.39 7.50 7.20
N HIS A 128 4.02 7.99 6.02
CA HIS A 128 4.10 9.40 5.66
C HIS A 128 3.01 10.16 6.42
N TYR A 129 3.45 11.05 7.28
CA TYR A 129 2.60 11.95 8.07
C TYR A 129 2.69 13.35 7.47
N ASP A 130 1.57 13.89 6.96
CA ASP A 130 1.64 15.20 6.32
C ASP A 130 0.36 16.02 6.50
N GLY A 131 0.45 17.25 6.07
CA GLY A 131 -0.60 18.25 6.12
C GLY A 131 -0.14 19.56 5.51
N GLU A 132 -0.93 20.61 5.73
CA GLU A 132 -0.58 21.95 5.31
C GLU A 132 0.36 22.60 6.33
N LEU A 133 1.43 23.20 5.85
CA LEU A 133 2.33 24.05 6.62
C LEU A 133 2.74 25.26 5.76
N ASP A 134 2.57 26.46 6.29
CA ASP A 134 2.94 27.73 5.62
C ASP A 134 2.30 27.87 4.22
N GLY A 135 1.03 27.47 4.07
CA GLY A 135 0.28 27.51 2.81
C GLY A 135 0.69 26.47 1.77
N ARG A 136 1.59 25.54 2.10
CA ARG A 136 1.98 24.43 1.24
C ARG A 136 1.20 23.18 1.62
N ASN A 137 0.48 22.60 0.69
CA ASN A 137 0.03 21.21 0.81
C ASN A 137 1.26 20.30 0.85
N TYR A 138 1.23 19.23 1.66
CA TYR A 138 2.39 18.36 1.90
C TYR A 138 3.58 19.15 2.49
N GLY A 139 3.28 20.14 3.35
CA GLY A 139 4.28 21.03 3.94
C GLY A 139 4.86 20.55 5.25
N ILE A 140 4.14 19.71 6.01
CA ILE A 140 4.63 19.09 7.25
C ILE A 140 5.76 18.12 6.92
N ALA A 141 5.52 17.20 5.99
CA ALA A 141 6.50 16.25 5.44
C ALA A 141 7.31 15.52 6.52
N GLU A 142 6.63 14.74 7.33
CA GLU A 142 7.20 13.98 8.44
C GLU A 142 6.98 12.48 8.27
N VAL A 143 7.69 11.66 8.99
CA VAL A 143 7.32 10.27 9.24
C VAL A 143 6.47 10.19 10.49
N GLY A 144 5.46 9.32 10.47
CA GLY A 144 4.75 8.90 11.67
C GLY A 144 5.19 7.51 12.10
N VAL A 145 5.17 7.24 13.40
CA VAL A 145 5.49 5.95 14.00
C VAL A 145 4.34 5.53 14.90
N ALA A 146 3.79 4.33 14.66
CA ALA A 146 2.72 3.76 15.47
C ALA A 146 3.05 2.33 15.87
N VAL A 147 2.49 1.85 16.99
CA VAL A 147 2.76 0.50 17.51
C VAL A 147 1.46 -0.25 17.80
N SER A 148 1.55 -1.58 17.70
CA SER A 148 0.50 -2.50 18.13
C SER A 148 1.12 -3.80 18.66
N ASN A 149 0.45 -4.44 19.62
CA ASN A 149 0.81 -5.77 20.11
C ASN A 149 0.19 -6.90 19.28
N LYS A 150 -0.61 -6.56 18.26
CA LYS A 150 -1.27 -7.52 17.36
C LYS A 150 -1.04 -7.12 15.90
N PRO A 151 -0.90 -8.08 14.99
CA PRO A 151 -0.78 -7.75 13.57
C PRO A 151 -2.02 -7.01 13.04
N THR A 152 -3.18 -7.30 13.61
CA THR A 152 -4.46 -6.71 13.21
C THR A 152 -4.81 -5.42 13.97
N GLY A 153 -3.84 -4.80 14.63
CA GLY A 153 -4.04 -3.55 15.36
C GLY A 153 -4.87 -3.67 16.65
N PRO A 154 -5.43 -2.58 17.19
CA PRO A 154 -5.22 -1.22 16.67
C PRO A 154 -3.78 -0.74 16.85
N PHE A 155 -3.30 0.07 15.92
CA PHE A 155 -2.04 0.77 16.08
C PHE A 155 -2.26 2.11 16.75
N VAL A 156 -1.34 2.48 17.65
CA VAL A 156 -1.36 3.75 18.37
C VAL A 156 -0.16 4.58 17.98
N VAL A 157 -0.40 5.78 17.43
CA VAL A 157 0.66 6.72 17.06
C VAL A 157 1.47 7.09 18.29
N GLN A 158 2.78 6.92 18.20
CA GLN A 158 3.73 7.23 19.27
C GLN A 158 4.41 8.58 19.04
N ASN A 159 4.76 8.85 17.78
CA ASN A 159 5.52 10.05 17.42
C ASN A 159 5.36 10.36 15.92
N HIS A 160 5.69 11.59 15.54
CA HIS A 160 5.93 12.01 14.16
C HIS A 160 7.02 13.09 14.15
N TYR A 161 7.86 13.08 13.14
CA TYR A 161 9.00 14.01 13.04
C TYR A 161 9.66 13.92 11.66
N ARG A 162 10.51 14.91 11.34
CA ARG A 162 11.39 14.89 10.17
C ARG A 162 12.65 14.10 10.48
N PRO A 163 12.92 12.98 9.79
CA PRO A 163 14.13 12.19 10.02
C PRO A 163 15.39 13.05 9.85
N ASN A 164 16.20 13.16 10.90
CA ASN A 164 17.41 14.00 10.92
C ASN A 164 17.20 15.45 10.41
N GLY A 165 15.98 15.99 10.54
CA GLY A 165 15.60 17.32 10.10
C GLY A 165 15.18 17.44 8.63
N HIS A 166 15.21 16.34 7.85
CA HIS A 166 14.83 16.33 6.43
C HIS A 166 13.34 16.11 6.25
N GLU A 167 12.76 16.79 5.26
CA GLU A 167 11.40 16.50 4.80
C GLU A 167 11.30 15.04 4.37
N SER A 168 10.20 14.36 4.69
CA SER A 168 9.97 12.96 4.35
C SER A 168 8.56 12.77 3.79
N ARG A 169 8.46 12.12 2.63
CA ARG A 169 7.19 11.76 1.99
C ARG A 169 7.15 10.26 1.71
N ASP A 170 6.98 9.84 0.46
CA ASP A 170 6.91 8.42 0.11
C ASP A 170 8.01 7.60 0.76
N ILE A 171 7.64 6.62 1.57
CA ILE A 171 8.59 5.75 2.26
C ILE A 171 8.57 4.32 1.72
N GLY A 172 9.75 3.73 1.62
CA GLY A 172 9.97 2.29 1.50
C GLY A 172 10.74 1.78 2.70
N MET A 173 10.68 0.47 2.95
CA MET A 173 11.34 -0.17 4.08
C MET A 173 12.12 -1.40 3.62
N TYR A 174 13.29 -1.60 4.21
CA TYR A 174 14.07 -2.82 4.06
C TYR A 174 14.52 -3.32 5.43
N ILE A 175 14.36 -4.62 5.67
CA ILE A 175 14.86 -5.28 6.88
C ILE A 175 15.86 -6.34 6.42
N ASP A 176 17.10 -6.23 6.91
CA ASP A 176 18.11 -7.25 6.63
C ASP A 176 17.76 -8.54 7.39
N PRO A 177 17.53 -9.66 6.70
CA PRO A 177 17.06 -10.88 7.33
C PRO A 177 18.08 -11.51 8.29
N GLU A 178 19.37 -11.22 8.12
CA GLU A 178 20.46 -11.77 8.91
C GLU A 178 20.73 -10.94 10.17
N THR A 179 20.86 -9.62 9.98
CA THR A 179 21.24 -8.69 11.06
C THR A 179 20.05 -8.09 11.80
N LYS A 180 18.86 -8.20 11.23
CA LYS A 180 17.62 -7.53 11.70
C LYS A 180 17.69 -6.00 11.70
N LYS A 181 18.75 -5.40 11.16
CA LYS A 181 18.78 -3.97 10.94
C LYS A 181 17.70 -3.57 9.94
N ALA A 182 16.98 -2.51 10.27
CA ALA A 182 15.94 -1.95 9.41
C ALA A 182 16.36 -0.59 8.89
N TYR A 183 15.89 -0.28 7.69
CA TYR A 183 16.18 0.97 6.99
C TYR A 183 14.90 1.47 6.34
N ILE A 184 14.71 2.79 6.35
CA ILE A 184 13.72 3.44 5.50
C ILE A 184 14.41 4.27 4.42
N GLY A 185 13.97 4.07 3.18
CA GLY A 185 14.25 5.00 2.08
C GLY A 185 13.05 5.94 1.96
N TYR A 186 13.26 7.23 1.84
CA TYR A 186 12.16 8.18 1.74
C TYR A 186 12.45 9.31 0.74
N ALA A 187 11.41 9.74 0.05
CA ALA A 187 11.47 10.90 -0.83
C ALA A 187 11.60 12.16 0.05
N ALA A 188 12.69 12.89 -0.14
CA ALA A 188 13.13 13.93 0.78
C ALA A 188 13.26 15.29 0.09
N ASP A 189 13.21 16.34 0.91
CA ASP A 189 13.54 17.74 0.64
C ASP A 189 12.89 18.34 -0.63
N HIS A 190 12.40 19.56 -0.52
CA HIS A 190 11.83 20.36 -1.62
C HIS A 190 11.07 19.57 -2.69
N VAL A 191 9.96 18.90 -2.26
CA VAL A 191 9.10 18.13 -3.17
C VAL A 191 9.87 16.99 -3.86
N ASN A 192 10.41 16.05 -3.05
CA ASN A 192 11.05 14.82 -3.51
C ASN A 192 12.33 15.04 -4.35
N ARG A 193 13.13 16.02 -3.95
CA ARG A 193 14.39 16.35 -4.62
C ARG A 193 15.36 15.15 -4.66
N THR A 194 15.29 14.29 -3.64
CA THR A 194 16.19 13.14 -3.52
C THR A 194 15.51 11.99 -2.78
N ILE A 195 16.08 10.80 -2.86
CA ILE A 195 15.84 9.72 -1.90
C ILE A 195 16.92 9.78 -0.84
N ARG A 196 16.50 9.80 0.42
CA ARG A 196 17.41 9.57 1.55
C ARG A 196 17.21 8.16 2.08
N MET A 197 18.31 7.56 2.56
CA MET A 197 18.29 6.26 3.23
C MET A 197 18.77 6.46 4.66
N VAL A 198 17.98 6.00 5.65
CA VAL A 198 18.34 6.09 7.07
C VAL A 198 18.16 4.75 7.77
N GLU A 199 19.12 4.40 8.65
CA GLU A 199 19.03 3.24 9.54
C GLU A 199 18.09 3.52 10.69
N LEU A 200 17.22 2.57 11.04
CA LEU A 200 16.35 2.65 12.21
C LEU A 200 17.12 2.22 13.47
N SER A 201 16.66 2.70 14.63
CA SER A 201 17.09 2.19 15.94
C SER A 201 16.79 0.70 16.11
N GLY A 202 17.47 0.03 17.02
CA GLY A 202 17.32 -1.42 17.24
C GLY A 202 15.92 -1.85 17.69
N ASP A 203 15.11 -0.92 18.21
CA ASP A 203 13.71 -1.12 18.60
C ASP A 203 12.71 -0.66 17.52
N TYR A 204 13.21 -0.20 16.37
CA TYR A 204 12.46 0.30 15.22
C TYR A 204 11.56 1.52 15.50
N LEU A 205 11.74 2.23 16.61
CA LEU A 205 10.87 3.37 16.98
C LEU A 205 11.42 4.73 16.59
N SER A 206 12.68 4.80 16.17
CA SER A 206 13.32 6.04 15.76
C SER A 206 14.34 5.82 14.65
N THR A 207 14.76 6.90 14.01
CA THR A 207 15.89 6.89 13.09
C THR A 207 17.20 7.10 13.85
N THR A 208 18.29 6.53 13.35
CA THR A 208 19.65 6.85 13.81
C THR A 208 20.19 8.06 13.05
N THR A 209 21.41 8.49 13.40
CA THR A 209 22.15 9.51 12.63
C THR A 209 22.86 8.94 11.40
N ASN A 210 22.77 7.62 11.15
CA ASN A 210 23.29 6.97 9.96
C ASN A 210 22.31 7.18 8.79
N ASP A 211 22.53 8.25 8.03
CA ASP A 211 21.64 8.78 7.02
C ASP A 211 22.47 9.26 5.81
N VAL A 212 22.05 8.92 4.61
CA VAL A 212 22.71 9.30 3.36
C VAL A 212 21.73 9.86 2.33
N ASP A 213 22.21 10.79 1.52
CA ASP A 213 21.54 11.28 0.32
C ASP A 213 21.94 10.42 -0.88
N ILE A 214 20.96 9.88 -1.62
CA ILE A 214 21.21 9.04 -2.80
C ILE A 214 21.25 9.89 -4.09
N GLU A 215 20.93 11.18 -3.98
CA GLU A 215 20.94 12.14 -5.11
C GLU A 215 20.02 11.69 -6.29
N ALA A 216 18.90 11.06 -5.98
CA ALA A 216 17.95 10.56 -6.96
C ALA A 216 16.61 11.28 -6.83
N HIS A 217 16.27 12.17 -7.76
CA HIS A 217 14.97 12.84 -7.81
C HIS A 217 13.86 11.86 -8.22
N CYS A 218 13.29 11.19 -7.24
CA CYS A 218 12.28 10.14 -7.41
C CYS A 218 11.53 9.87 -6.09
N GLU A 219 10.53 9.00 -6.16
CA GLU A 219 9.65 8.62 -5.04
C GLU A 219 9.30 7.12 -5.08
N GLY A 220 8.50 6.63 -4.14
CA GLY A 220 8.01 5.26 -4.10
C GLY A 220 9.10 4.20 -3.99
N PRO A 221 10.07 4.31 -3.07
CA PRO A 221 11.22 3.39 -3.04
C PRO A 221 10.83 1.97 -2.62
N GLY A 222 11.23 0.98 -3.44
CA GLY A 222 11.22 -0.44 -3.13
C GLY A 222 12.66 -0.98 -3.10
N ILE A 223 13.00 -1.80 -2.10
CA ILE A 223 14.39 -2.23 -1.87
C ILE A 223 14.45 -3.75 -1.78
N LEU A 224 15.45 -4.35 -2.46
CA LEU A 224 15.82 -5.74 -2.28
C LEU A 224 17.34 -5.91 -2.23
N LYS A 225 17.80 -7.04 -1.64
CA LYS A 225 19.19 -7.48 -1.65
C LYS A 225 19.29 -8.85 -2.27
N LYS A 226 20.19 -9.03 -3.23
CA LYS A 226 20.53 -10.34 -3.81
C LYS A 226 22.02 -10.44 -4.08
N ASN A 227 22.65 -11.53 -3.64
CA ASN A 227 24.07 -11.82 -3.86
C ASN A 227 25.01 -10.66 -3.46
N GLY A 228 24.73 -10.00 -2.34
CA GLY A 228 25.52 -8.86 -1.85
C GLY A 228 25.22 -7.52 -2.52
N THR A 229 24.40 -7.49 -3.57
CA THR A 229 23.99 -6.26 -4.25
C THR A 229 22.61 -5.80 -3.76
N PHE A 230 22.50 -4.54 -3.43
CA PHE A 230 21.24 -3.86 -3.14
C PHE A 230 20.68 -3.25 -4.43
N TYR A 231 19.37 -3.37 -4.58
CA TYR A 231 18.59 -2.81 -5.68
C TYR A 231 17.55 -1.89 -5.09
N LEU A 232 17.57 -0.64 -5.52
CA LEU A 232 16.58 0.38 -5.16
C LEU A 232 15.74 0.69 -6.39
N LEU A 233 14.47 0.31 -6.38
CA LEU A 233 13.49 0.63 -7.42
C LEU A 233 12.70 1.86 -6.99
N THR A 234 12.47 2.80 -7.90
CA THR A 234 11.76 4.05 -7.63
C THR A 234 10.84 4.42 -8.79
N SER A 235 9.90 5.34 -8.55
CA SER A 235 9.19 6.08 -9.59
C SER A 235 9.73 7.49 -9.72
N GLN A 236 9.40 8.17 -10.82
CA GLN A 236 9.59 9.61 -10.93
C GLN A 236 8.45 10.34 -10.19
N CYS A 237 8.60 11.67 -10.00
CA CYS A 237 7.64 12.51 -9.31
C CYS A 237 6.63 13.09 -10.31
N SER A 238 5.48 12.46 -10.44
CA SER A 238 4.39 12.89 -11.34
C SER A 238 3.00 12.78 -10.69
N GLY A 239 2.94 12.75 -9.35
CA GLY A 239 1.70 12.57 -8.61
C GLY A 239 1.02 11.24 -8.99
N TRP A 240 -0.27 11.29 -9.31
CA TRP A 240 -1.07 10.11 -9.64
C TRP A 240 -0.88 9.59 -11.08
N THR A 241 -0.13 10.31 -11.91
CA THR A 241 0.13 9.90 -13.30
C THR A 241 1.24 8.87 -13.33
N PRO A 242 1.03 7.68 -13.92
CA PRO A 242 2.08 6.66 -14.01
C PRO A 242 3.24 7.17 -14.86
N ASN A 243 4.45 6.76 -14.48
CA ASN A 243 5.69 7.24 -15.06
C ASN A 243 6.75 6.12 -15.16
N PRO A 244 7.88 6.34 -15.85
CA PRO A 244 8.96 5.36 -15.91
C PRO A 244 9.56 5.09 -14.55
N GLY A 245 9.50 3.84 -14.08
CA GLY A 245 10.29 3.37 -12.95
C GLY A 245 11.76 3.26 -13.32
N THR A 246 12.61 3.53 -12.33
CA THR A 246 14.06 3.44 -12.48
C THR A 246 14.64 2.66 -11.31
N TYR A 247 15.63 1.80 -11.56
CA TYR A 247 16.34 1.17 -10.47
C TYR A 247 17.81 1.57 -10.41
N TYR A 248 18.37 1.42 -9.23
CA TYR A 248 19.76 1.73 -8.88
C TYR A 248 20.37 0.52 -8.18
N THR A 249 21.69 0.35 -8.25
CA THR A 249 22.41 -0.73 -7.56
C THR A 249 23.52 -0.20 -6.69
N ALA A 250 23.79 -0.88 -5.57
CA ALA A 250 24.89 -0.59 -4.65
C ALA A 250 25.42 -1.87 -3.99
N SER A 251 26.67 -1.85 -3.52
CA SER A 251 27.25 -2.92 -2.69
C SER A 251 26.88 -2.82 -1.21
N ALA A 252 26.39 -1.66 -0.78
CA ALA A 252 25.92 -1.41 0.57
C ALA A 252 24.57 -0.68 0.52
N ILE A 253 23.70 -0.91 1.50
CA ILE A 253 22.37 -0.26 1.53
C ILE A 253 22.46 1.26 1.64
N MET A 254 23.51 1.77 2.25
CA MET A 254 23.80 3.19 2.36
C MET A 254 24.51 3.75 1.11
N GLY A 255 24.65 2.97 0.03
CA GLY A 255 25.27 3.41 -1.21
C GLY A 255 26.81 3.29 -1.23
N PRO A 256 27.49 3.95 -2.20
CA PRO A 256 26.89 4.77 -3.24
C PRO A 256 26.07 3.96 -4.25
N TYR A 257 24.99 4.55 -4.76
CA TYR A 257 24.11 3.92 -5.73
C TYR A 257 24.44 4.34 -7.16
N THR A 258 24.37 3.39 -8.09
CA THR A 258 24.57 3.61 -9.53
C THR A 258 23.26 3.39 -10.27
N LYS A 259 22.83 4.38 -11.04
CA LYS A 259 21.62 4.32 -11.87
C LYS A 259 21.76 3.27 -12.97
N GLN A 260 20.74 2.41 -13.12
CA GLN A 260 20.72 1.32 -14.12
C GLN A 260 19.68 1.56 -15.23
N GLY A 261 18.59 2.27 -14.97
CA GLY A 261 17.51 2.50 -15.92
C GLY A 261 16.20 1.82 -15.52
N SER A 262 15.31 1.62 -16.49
CA SER A 262 14.01 0.98 -16.23
C SER A 262 14.14 -0.54 -16.19
N PRO A 263 13.57 -1.22 -15.17
CA PRO A 263 13.51 -2.67 -15.13
C PRO A 263 12.30 -3.26 -15.87
N PHE A 264 11.37 -2.45 -16.34
CA PHE A 264 10.10 -2.89 -16.94
C PHE A 264 10.30 -3.24 -18.41
N ILE A 265 10.46 -4.54 -18.70
CA ILE A 265 10.80 -5.03 -20.04
C ILE A 265 9.58 -5.13 -20.93
N GLY A 266 9.63 -4.47 -22.09
CA GLY A 266 8.51 -4.44 -23.03
C GLY A 266 7.38 -3.48 -22.64
N ASP A 267 7.61 -2.59 -21.68
CA ASP A 267 6.67 -1.53 -21.30
C ASP A 267 6.62 -0.44 -22.38
N ALA A 268 5.79 -0.66 -23.41
CA ALA A 268 5.62 0.28 -24.53
C ALA A 268 5.11 1.65 -24.10
N GLY A 269 4.36 1.71 -22.99
CA GLY A 269 3.87 2.96 -22.41
C GLY A 269 4.93 3.73 -21.65
N ASN A 270 6.07 3.10 -21.36
CA ASN A 270 7.14 3.64 -20.53
C ASN A 270 6.60 4.27 -19.22
N ASN A 271 5.72 3.53 -18.54
CA ASN A 271 4.98 3.99 -17.38
C ASN A 271 4.86 2.92 -16.28
N SER A 272 5.86 2.02 -16.21
CA SER A 272 5.92 0.93 -15.23
C SER A 272 4.68 0.01 -15.30
N PHE A 273 4.24 -0.33 -16.52
CA PHE A 273 3.00 -1.05 -16.79
C PHE A 273 1.76 -0.36 -16.19
N ASN A 274 1.72 0.97 -16.25
CA ASN A 274 0.67 1.80 -15.66
C ASN A 274 0.55 1.55 -14.14
N SER A 275 1.68 1.67 -13.42
CA SER A 275 1.71 1.52 -11.97
C SER A 275 2.85 2.33 -11.34
N GLN A 276 2.75 2.57 -10.05
CA GLN A 276 3.78 3.20 -9.23
C GLN A 276 4.34 2.19 -8.23
N PRO A 277 5.68 1.98 -8.14
CA PRO A 277 6.29 1.14 -7.13
C PRO A 277 5.89 1.57 -5.71
N CYS A 278 5.65 0.60 -4.83
CA CYS A 278 5.42 0.87 -3.41
C CYS A 278 6.24 -0.02 -2.48
N TYR A 279 6.55 -1.23 -2.90
CA TYR A 279 7.32 -2.18 -2.10
C TYR A 279 7.88 -3.32 -2.97
N ILE A 280 8.92 -3.98 -2.47
CA ILE A 280 9.39 -5.27 -2.97
C ILE A 280 9.31 -6.28 -1.83
N PHE A 281 8.47 -7.29 -1.98
CA PHE A 281 8.28 -8.33 -0.99
C PHE A 281 9.10 -9.57 -1.34
N LYS A 282 9.97 -10.04 -0.42
CA LYS A 282 10.63 -11.33 -0.54
C LYS A 282 9.67 -12.42 -0.06
N ILE A 283 9.28 -13.31 -0.97
CA ILE A 283 8.33 -14.39 -0.65
C ILE A 283 9.07 -15.50 0.10
N PRO A 284 8.68 -15.84 1.34
CA PRO A 284 9.31 -16.90 2.10
C PRO A 284 9.01 -18.28 1.50
N GLY A 285 9.94 -19.22 1.69
CA GLY A 285 9.80 -20.61 1.20
C GLY A 285 10.12 -20.79 -0.29
N TYR A 286 10.53 -19.73 -0.99
CA TYR A 286 10.96 -19.80 -2.38
C TYR A 286 12.34 -19.16 -2.55
N LYS A 287 13.17 -19.80 -3.40
CA LYS A 287 14.51 -19.32 -3.70
C LYS A 287 14.44 -18.05 -4.54
N ASP A 288 15.08 -16.97 -4.06
CA ASP A 288 15.21 -15.71 -4.81
C ASP A 288 13.87 -15.17 -5.33
N ALA A 289 12.77 -15.42 -4.60
CA ALA A 289 11.43 -14.99 -5.00
C ALA A 289 11.16 -13.58 -4.48
N TYR A 290 11.09 -12.63 -5.40
CA TYR A 290 10.77 -11.23 -5.12
C TYR A 290 9.53 -10.80 -5.88
N LEU A 291 8.59 -10.20 -5.18
CA LEU A 291 7.34 -9.68 -5.69
C LEU A 291 7.43 -8.17 -5.81
N TYR A 292 7.32 -7.66 -7.02
CA TYR A 292 7.03 -6.25 -7.27
C TYR A 292 5.61 -5.95 -6.81
N MET A 293 5.45 -4.96 -5.96
CA MET A 293 4.16 -4.42 -5.55
C MET A 293 4.05 -3.00 -6.09
N GLY A 294 3.10 -2.79 -6.99
CA GLY A 294 2.80 -1.49 -7.59
C GLY A 294 1.33 -1.15 -7.46
N ASP A 295 1.04 0.13 -7.25
CA ASP A 295 -0.31 0.66 -7.25
C ASP A 295 -0.66 1.19 -8.65
N ARG A 296 -1.79 0.77 -9.18
CA ARG A 296 -2.39 1.33 -10.39
C ARG A 296 -3.47 2.32 -9.98
N TRP A 297 -3.06 3.56 -9.83
CA TRP A 297 -3.93 4.62 -9.36
C TRP A 297 -5.10 4.89 -10.31
N ASN A 298 -6.31 4.96 -9.77
CA ASN A 298 -7.51 5.33 -10.49
C ASN A 298 -7.95 6.74 -10.06
N GLY A 299 -7.87 7.69 -10.98
CA GLY A 299 -8.44 9.02 -10.83
C GLY A 299 -8.04 9.80 -9.57
N GLY A 300 -6.75 9.80 -9.20
CA GLY A 300 -6.23 10.53 -8.03
C GLY A 300 -6.24 9.70 -6.74
N GLY A 301 -5.94 8.39 -6.83
CA GLY A 301 -5.79 7.52 -5.67
C GLY A 301 -7.11 7.21 -4.97
N ARG A 302 -8.10 6.77 -5.72
CA ARG A 302 -9.40 6.33 -5.19
C ARG A 302 -9.32 4.93 -4.56
N PRO A 303 -10.26 4.55 -3.69
CA PRO A 303 -10.33 3.20 -3.12
C PRO A 303 -10.36 2.07 -4.16
N GLU A 304 -10.95 2.32 -5.34
CA GLU A 304 -11.06 1.36 -6.46
C GLU A 304 -9.77 1.28 -7.30
N SER A 305 -8.67 1.90 -6.87
CA SER A 305 -7.36 1.73 -7.49
C SER A 305 -6.93 0.27 -7.44
N GLN A 306 -6.19 -0.17 -8.45
CA GLN A 306 -5.83 -1.57 -8.64
C GLN A 306 -4.37 -1.83 -8.28
N TYR A 307 -3.97 -3.09 -8.36
CA TYR A 307 -2.63 -3.53 -7.99
C TYR A 307 -1.94 -4.20 -9.18
N VAL A 308 -0.66 -3.91 -9.34
CA VAL A 308 0.20 -4.60 -10.30
C VAL A 308 1.25 -5.37 -9.50
N PHE A 309 0.99 -6.65 -9.25
CA PHE A 309 1.90 -7.54 -8.55
C PHE A 309 2.56 -8.48 -9.58
N LEU A 310 3.88 -8.34 -9.75
CA LEU A 310 4.65 -9.06 -10.76
C LEU A 310 5.90 -9.70 -10.16
N PRO A 311 6.38 -10.83 -10.71
CA PRO A 311 7.63 -11.41 -10.28
C PRO A 311 8.80 -10.54 -10.74
N ILE A 312 9.81 -10.36 -9.87
CA ILE A 312 11.08 -9.74 -10.19
C ILE A 312 12.09 -10.83 -10.50
N THR A 313 12.77 -10.71 -11.62
CA THR A 313 13.95 -11.52 -11.97
C THR A 313 15.22 -10.70 -11.84
N ILE A 314 16.22 -11.23 -11.14
CA ILE A 314 17.57 -10.72 -11.21
C ILE A 314 18.35 -11.71 -12.09
N THR A 315 18.78 -11.23 -13.26
CA THR A 315 19.49 -12.03 -14.27
C THR A 315 20.87 -12.47 -13.79
N ALA A 316 21.52 -13.36 -14.52
CA ALA A 316 22.85 -13.85 -14.17
C ALA A 316 23.92 -12.74 -14.21
N ASP A 317 23.74 -11.73 -15.05
CA ASP A 317 24.59 -10.53 -15.13
C ASP A 317 24.16 -9.40 -14.16
N GLY A 318 23.21 -9.69 -13.25
CA GLY A 318 22.83 -8.80 -12.16
C GLY A 318 21.83 -7.70 -12.53
N LYS A 319 21.13 -7.80 -13.67
CA LYS A 319 20.09 -6.84 -14.04
C LYS A 319 18.77 -7.21 -13.39
N MET A 320 18.02 -6.17 -12.97
CA MET A 320 16.63 -6.34 -12.55
C MET A 320 15.73 -6.31 -13.79
N GLU A 321 14.86 -7.30 -13.90
CA GLU A 321 13.83 -7.37 -14.95
C GLU A 321 12.47 -7.68 -14.35
N ILE A 322 11.46 -6.93 -14.80
CA ILE A 322 10.05 -7.10 -14.49
C ILE A 322 9.31 -7.19 -15.83
N HIS A 323 8.72 -8.35 -16.08
CA HIS A 323 7.95 -8.61 -17.29
C HIS A 323 6.47 -8.58 -17.00
N TRP A 324 5.65 -8.16 -17.98
CA TRP A 324 4.20 -8.24 -17.86
C TRP A 324 3.70 -9.67 -18.06
N TYR A 325 2.81 -10.10 -17.16
CA TYR A 325 2.04 -11.34 -17.27
C TYR A 325 0.57 -10.98 -17.08
N ASN A 326 -0.31 -11.43 -17.98
CA ASN A 326 -1.76 -11.27 -17.79
C ASN A 326 -2.27 -12.07 -16.59
N GLU A 327 -1.61 -13.18 -16.31
CA GLU A 327 -1.86 -14.05 -15.18
C GLU A 327 -0.58 -14.85 -14.85
N TRP A 328 -0.28 -15.02 -13.56
CA TRP A 328 0.85 -15.82 -13.08
C TRP A 328 0.61 -16.29 -11.65
N ASN A 329 1.37 -17.30 -11.19
CA ASN A 329 1.27 -17.82 -9.83
C ASN A 329 2.65 -18.18 -9.25
N LEU A 330 2.69 -18.63 -7.99
CA LEU A 330 3.94 -18.90 -7.27
C LEU A 330 4.75 -20.08 -7.85
N SER A 331 4.19 -20.90 -8.75
CA SER A 331 4.98 -21.90 -9.48
C SER A 331 6.03 -21.29 -10.43
N PHE A 332 5.97 -19.98 -10.67
CA PHE A 332 7.02 -19.21 -11.32
C PHE A 332 8.36 -19.33 -10.58
N PHE A 333 8.32 -19.45 -9.26
CA PHE A 333 9.50 -19.56 -8.43
C PHE A 333 9.81 -20.99 -8.02
N THR A 334 11.10 -21.27 -7.77
CA THR A 334 11.54 -22.57 -7.27
C THR A 334 11.39 -22.64 -5.76
N PRO A 335 10.64 -23.60 -5.20
CA PRO A 335 10.56 -23.79 -3.76
C PRO A 335 11.93 -24.03 -3.12
N GLU A 336 12.17 -23.48 -1.95
CA GLU A 336 13.35 -23.79 -1.15
C GLU A 336 13.27 -25.25 -0.65
N LYS A 337 14.38 -25.99 -0.77
CA LYS A 337 14.46 -27.31 -0.15
C LYS A 337 14.34 -27.15 1.37
N ARG A 338 13.36 -27.77 1.98
CA ARG A 338 13.28 -27.85 3.44
C ARG A 338 14.59 -28.43 3.97
N LYS A 339 15.32 -27.69 4.81
CA LYS A 339 16.42 -28.28 5.57
C LYS A 339 15.80 -29.40 6.41
N SER A 340 16.13 -30.67 6.14
CA SER A 340 15.76 -31.77 7.03
C SER A 340 16.48 -31.50 8.35
N ASN A 341 15.75 -31.16 9.40
CA ASN A 341 16.28 -31.19 10.74
C ASN A 341 16.64 -32.65 11.03
N ARG A 342 17.93 -32.98 10.89
CA ARG A 342 18.53 -34.21 11.44
C ARG A 342 18.97 -33.94 12.86
#